data_d109f92f97fe26aa43137938e718c111
#
_entry.id   d109f92f97fe26aa43137938e718c111
#
_cell.length_a   1.000
_cell.length_b   1.000
_cell.length_c   1.000
_cell.angle_alpha   90.00
_cell.angle_beta   90.00
_cell.angle_gamma   90.00
#
_symmetry.space_group_name_H-M   'P 1'
#
loop_
_entity.id
_entity.type
_entity.pdbx_description
1 polymer ?
#
loop_
_entity_poly.entity_id
_entity_poly.type
_entity_poly.pdbx_seq_one_letter_code
_entity_poly.pdbx_strand_id
1 'polypeptide(L)'
;MRTSDLTPAVLKDLRRPRPFPAISLLMPTHRARPDNEQDPIRLRNLLSEAVRRLKEDPEVDRESRIRLERQLGEDTVLRLFDAQRAEDGLLVLLAPDEDPQAWQFISPHDIPERVEITTTYLTRNLVAAHLYARPYWVLVLDQEESRLYLAHAGSLTEVTAHGFPAKPQVPNLADALPGPAYGTDRTGYRAARVGQYVSDVEERLARAMTDRNLPLVLVGSPELTTAFGKISRHAGATVGGLDLTGAEKHAVPQLEKRLEPVFRKIREDRAQQARADLDAARGRKAYVAGLAEVWNTVMDHRAALVLVEEGLRAAGRADENHQLHVVDVPEGEPAPEGVETDIVDSLVEAALDADTEVRFVPDGTLPDSVGIAGTLRY
;
A
#
# COMPACT_ATOMS: atom_id res chain seq x y z
N MET A 1 4.32 -6.86 -13.13
CA MET A 1 3.11 -6.10 -12.69
C MET A 1 3.52 -5.27 -11.48
N ARG A 2 3.01 -4.05 -11.31
CA ARG A 2 3.19 -3.32 -10.05
C ARG A 2 2.15 -3.78 -9.05
N THR A 3 2.49 -3.75 -7.77
CA THR A 3 1.49 -4.04 -6.71
C THR A 3 0.31 -3.06 -6.75
N SER A 4 0.52 -1.86 -7.31
CA SER A 4 -0.54 -0.88 -7.58
C SER A 4 -1.58 -1.34 -8.59
N ASP A 5 -1.24 -2.28 -9.46
CA ASP A 5 -2.13 -2.78 -10.53
C ASP A 5 -2.94 -4.01 -10.07
N LEU A 6 -2.75 -4.45 -8.82
CA LEU A 6 -3.48 -5.55 -8.22
C LEU A 6 -4.98 -5.23 -8.11
N THR A 7 -5.79 -6.11 -8.66
CA THR A 7 -7.24 -6.07 -8.46
C THR A 7 -7.67 -7.07 -7.38
N PRO A 8 -8.81 -6.86 -6.73
CA PRO A 8 -9.36 -7.84 -5.79
C PRO A 8 -9.52 -9.24 -6.39
N ALA A 9 -9.84 -9.32 -7.70
CA ALA A 9 -9.96 -10.60 -8.40
C ALA A 9 -8.62 -11.34 -8.51
N VAL A 10 -7.54 -10.61 -8.85
CA VAL A 10 -6.18 -11.17 -8.92
C VAL A 10 -5.71 -11.60 -7.53
N LEU A 11 -5.93 -10.77 -6.49
CA LEU A 11 -5.60 -11.15 -5.11
C LEU A 11 -6.35 -12.42 -4.68
N LYS A 12 -7.63 -12.53 -4.99
CA LYS A 12 -8.41 -13.72 -4.69
C LYS A 12 -7.87 -14.96 -5.40
N ASP A 13 -7.46 -14.84 -6.66
CA ASP A 13 -6.85 -15.94 -7.41
C ASP A 13 -5.49 -16.35 -6.83
N LEU A 14 -4.67 -15.39 -6.43
CA LEU A 14 -3.36 -15.66 -5.82
C LEU A 14 -3.47 -16.38 -4.47
N ARG A 15 -4.53 -16.16 -3.70
CA ARG A 15 -4.78 -16.78 -2.40
C ARG A 15 -5.34 -18.20 -2.47
N ARG A 16 -5.78 -18.67 -3.63
CA ARG A 16 -6.33 -20.02 -3.75
C ARG A 16 -5.26 -21.08 -3.42
N PRO A 17 -5.63 -22.20 -2.75
CA PRO A 17 -4.73 -23.34 -2.58
C PRO A 17 -4.26 -23.89 -3.91
N ARG A 18 -2.99 -24.35 -3.95
CA ARG A 18 -2.34 -24.89 -5.14
C ARG A 18 -1.75 -26.27 -4.86
N PRO A 19 -1.55 -27.10 -5.91
CA PRO A 19 -0.76 -28.30 -5.75
C PRO A 19 0.64 -27.95 -5.22
N PHE A 20 1.09 -28.71 -4.22
CA PHE A 20 2.45 -28.56 -3.71
C PHE A 20 3.49 -28.97 -4.79
N PRO A 21 4.58 -28.21 -4.95
CA PRO A 21 5.01 -27.04 -4.21
C PRO A 21 4.63 -25.71 -4.89
N ALA A 22 4.08 -24.77 -4.13
CA ALA A 22 3.97 -23.37 -4.53
C ALA A 22 5.16 -22.58 -3.94
N ILE A 23 5.85 -21.81 -4.76
CA ILE A 23 7.07 -21.09 -4.39
C ILE A 23 6.77 -19.60 -4.33
N SER A 24 7.16 -18.96 -3.24
CA SER A 24 7.18 -17.51 -3.07
C SER A 24 8.61 -17.03 -2.82
N LEU A 25 9.12 -16.18 -3.72
CA LEU A 25 10.41 -15.53 -3.60
C LEU A 25 10.19 -14.06 -3.32
N LEU A 26 10.71 -13.56 -2.23
CA LEU A 26 10.60 -12.17 -1.80
C LEU A 26 12.00 -11.60 -1.61
N MET A 27 12.23 -10.38 -2.08
CA MET A 27 13.50 -9.70 -1.85
C MET A 27 13.37 -8.18 -1.88
N PRO A 28 14.21 -7.46 -1.12
CA PRO A 28 14.39 -6.03 -1.30
C PRO A 28 15.06 -5.74 -2.65
N THR A 29 14.65 -4.66 -3.28
CA THR A 29 15.28 -4.12 -4.49
C THR A 29 15.52 -2.63 -4.33
N HIS A 30 16.36 -2.04 -5.20
CA HIS A 30 16.79 -0.67 -5.07
C HIS A 30 16.54 0.11 -6.37
N ARG A 31 16.06 1.35 -6.22
CA ARG A 31 15.68 2.22 -7.37
C ARG A 31 16.88 2.80 -8.12
N ALA A 32 18.03 2.93 -7.46
CA ALA A 32 19.18 3.64 -8.00
C ALA A 32 20.52 2.98 -7.70
N ARG A 33 21.52 3.32 -8.53
CA ARG A 33 22.92 2.93 -8.30
C ARG A 33 23.50 3.70 -7.11
N PRO A 34 24.46 3.09 -6.35
CA PRO A 34 25.06 1.77 -6.59
C PRO A 34 24.25 0.58 -6.02
N ASP A 35 23.23 0.85 -5.21
CA ASP A 35 22.55 -0.17 -4.38
C ASP A 35 21.87 -1.26 -5.23
N ASN A 36 21.32 -0.90 -6.42
CA ASN A 36 20.66 -1.86 -7.31
C ASN A 36 21.63 -2.79 -8.09
N GLU A 37 22.94 -2.56 -8.02
CA GLU A 37 23.92 -3.44 -8.71
C GLU A 37 24.00 -4.82 -8.06
N GLN A 38 23.62 -4.95 -6.81
CA GLN A 38 23.62 -6.22 -6.08
C GLN A 38 22.29 -6.99 -6.22
N ASP A 39 21.22 -6.38 -6.66
CA ASP A 39 19.90 -7.00 -6.74
C ASP A 39 19.86 -8.23 -7.68
N PRO A 40 20.51 -8.25 -8.86
CA PRO A 40 20.58 -9.45 -9.69
C PRO A 40 21.34 -10.60 -9.03
N ILE A 41 22.35 -10.30 -8.21
CA ILE A 41 23.13 -11.31 -7.47
C ILE A 41 22.26 -11.91 -6.37
N ARG A 42 21.54 -11.05 -5.62
CA ARG A 42 20.59 -11.47 -4.58
C ARG A 42 19.50 -12.36 -5.15
N LEU A 43 18.88 -11.95 -6.27
CA LEU A 43 17.87 -12.78 -6.95
C LEU A 43 18.42 -14.15 -7.35
N ARG A 44 19.64 -14.21 -7.89
CA ARG A 44 20.29 -15.48 -8.24
C ARG A 44 20.49 -16.37 -7.02
N ASN A 45 20.89 -15.80 -5.89
CA ASN A 45 21.07 -16.55 -4.66
C ASN A 45 19.72 -17.14 -4.17
N LEU A 46 18.65 -16.36 -4.20
CA LEU A 46 17.30 -16.83 -3.84
C LEU A 46 16.81 -17.93 -4.78
N LEU A 47 17.02 -17.80 -6.07
CA LEU A 47 16.69 -18.85 -7.05
C LEU A 47 17.46 -20.14 -6.77
N SER A 48 18.74 -20.02 -6.45
CA SER A 48 19.60 -21.17 -6.09
C SER A 48 19.16 -21.83 -4.79
N GLU A 49 18.75 -21.03 -3.81
CA GLU A 49 18.19 -21.52 -2.54
C GLU A 49 16.87 -22.26 -2.76
N ALA A 50 15.97 -21.72 -3.57
CA ALA A 50 14.72 -22.38 -3.92
C ALA A 50 14.95 -23.74 -4.59
N VAL A 51 15.88 -23.79 -5.56
CA VAL A 51 16.27 -25.05 -6.23
C VAL A 51 16.86 -26.05 -5.23
N ARG A 52 17.71 -25.59 -4.30
CA ARG A 52 18.27 -26.44 -3.26
C ARG A 52 17.18 -27.06 -2.38
N ARG A 53 16.25 -26.24 -1.86
CA ARG A 53 15.15 -26.69 -1.02
C ARG A 53 14.24 -27.68 -1.76
N LEU A 54 13.90 -27.43 -3.03
CA LEU A 54 13.11 -28.35 -3.85
C LEU A 54 13.78 -29.72 -4.02
N LYS A 55 15.13 -29.78 -4.04
CA LYS A 55 15.87 -31.05 -4.14
C LYS A 55 15.94 -31.82 -2.85
N GLU A 56 15.98 -31.10 -1.73
CA GLU A 56 16.09 -31.66 -0.38
C GLU A 56 14.74 -32.09 0.18
N ASP A 57 13.64 -31.55 -0.35
CA ASP A 57 12.28 -31.84 0.13
C ASP A 57 11.76 -33.16 -0.46
N PRO A 58 11.52 -34.20 0.38
CA PRO A 58 11.03 -35.50 -0.06
C PRO A 58 9.58 -35.49 -0.54
N GLU A 59 8.78 -34.49 -0.16
CA GLU A 59 7.36 -34.36 -0.57
C GLU A 59 7.23 -33.82 -1.99
N VAL A 60 8.28 -33.20 -2.55
CA VAL A 60 8.28 -32.68 -3.92
C VAL A 60 8.42 -33.81 -4.93
N ASP A 61 7.37 -34.07 -5.69
CA ASP A 61 7.40 -35.06 -6.76
C ASP A 61 8.42 -34.69 -7.86
N ARG A 62 8.91 -35.72 -8.54
CA ARG A 62 9.99 -35.56 -9.55
C ARG A 62 9.59 -34.68 -10.72
N GLU A 63 8.33 -34.73 -11.14
CA GLU A 63 7.84 -34.00 -12.31
C GLU A 63 7.73 -32.51 -12.01
N SER A 64 7.10 -32.15 -10.91
CA SER A 64 7.01 -30.79 -10.39
C SER A 64 8.37 -30.17 -10.15
N ARG A 65 9.31 -30.93 -9.56
CA ARG A 65 10.69 -30.49 -9.35
C ARG A 65 11.38 -30.12 -10.66
N ILE A 66 11.34 -31.00 -11.69
CA ILE A 66 11.99 -30.73 -12.99
C ILE A 66 11.39 -29.50 -13.67
N ARG A 67 10.06 -29.30 -13.57
CA ARG A 67 9.38 -28.12 -14.14
C ARG A 67 9.84 -26.85 -13.47
N LEU A 68 9.82 -26.82 -12.13
CA LEU A 68 10.20 -25.66 -11.33
C LEU A 68 11.69 -25.34 -11.46
N GLU A 69 12.58 -26.34 -11.45
CA GLU A 69 14.02 -26.13 -11.70
C GLU A 69 14.27 -25.45 -13.05
N ARG A 70 13.49 -25.78 -14.08
CA ARG A 70 13.57 -25.11 -15.38
C ARG A 70 13.11 -23.67 -15.33
N GLN A 71 12.03 -23.40 -14.58
CA GLN A 71 11.50 -22.04 -14.40
C GLN A 71 12.43 -21.16 -13.56
N LEU A 72 13.13 -21.74 -12.59
CA LEU A 72 14.11 -21.09 -11.71
C LEU A 72 15.53 -20.98 -12.31
N GLY A 73 15.74 -21.41 -13.57
CA GLY A 73 17.04 -21.41 -14.23
C GLY A 73 17.69 -20.03 -14.39
N GLU A 74 18.99 -19.99 -14.70
CA GLU A 74 19.77 -18.74 -14.75
C GLU A 74 19.22 -17.67 -15.69
N ASP A 75 18.66 -18.05 -16.84
CA ASP A 75 18.00 -17.11 -17.76
C ASP A 75 16.79 -16.41 -17.14
N THR A 76 16.26 -16.96 -16.06
CA THR A 76 15.12 -16.39 -15.36
C THR A 76 15.46 -15.06 -14.71
N VAL A 77 16.69 -14.90 -14.19
CA VAL A 77 17.16 -13.64 -13.58
C VAL A 77 17.02 -12.48 -14.55
N LEU A 78 17.39 -12.68 -15.80
CA LEU A 78 17.30 -11.64 -16.85
C LEU A 78 15.84 -11.31 -17.22
N ARG A 79 14.91 -12.25 -17.04
CA ARG A 79 13.49 -12.05 -17.32
C ARG A 79 12.72 -11.49 -16.14
N LEU A 80 13.14 -11.83 -14.92
CA LEU A 80 12.45 -11.45 -13.70
C LEU A 80 12.93 -10.11 -13.10
N PHE A 81 14.10 -9.63 -13.50
CA PHE A 81 14.65 -8.40 -12.96
C PHE A 81 14.94 -7.38 -14.05
N ASP A 82 14.22 -6.26 -13.99
CA ASP A 82 14.48 -5.07 -14.81
C ASP A 82 14.90 -3.92 -13.88
N ALA A 83 16.21 -3.64 -13.84
CA ALA A 83 16.76 -2.58 -13.00
C ALA A 83 16.19 -1.19 -13.30
N GLN A 84 15.64 -0.95 -14.50
CA GLN A 84 15.01 0.34 -14.85
C GLN A 84 13.61 0.49 -14.26
N ARG A 85 12.99 -0.62 -13.86
CA ARG A 85 11.65 -0.67 -13.27
C ARG A 85 11.66 -1.10 -11.82
N ALA A 86 12.83 -1.35 -11.25
CA ALA A 86 12.97 -1.73 -9.86
C ALA A 86 12.44 -0.62 -8.93
N GLU A 87 11.70 -1.03 -7.93
CA GLU A 87 11.27 -0.20 -6.81
C GLU A 87 11.94 -0.75 -5.53
N ASP A 88 11.25 -0.78 -4.41
CA ASP A 88 11.87 -1.14 -3.12
C ASP A 88 11.73 -2.64 -2.80
N GLY A 89 10.89 -3.37 -3.54
CA GLY A 89 10.71 -4.81 -3.35
C GLY A 89 10.29 -5.57 -4.61
N LEU A 90 10.66 -6.85 -4.67
CA LEU A 90 10.29 -7.80 -5.72
C LEU A 90 9.68 -9.06 -5.09
N LEU A 91 8.52 -9.47 -5.62
CA LEU A 91 7.91 -10.77 -5.32
C LEU A 91 7.81 -11.58 -6.60
N VAL A 92 8.18 -12.85 -6.53
CA VAL A 92 8.02 -13.82 -7.62
C VAL A 92 7.30 -15.04 -7.06
N LEU A 93 6.18 -15.39 -7.68
CA LEU A 93 5.34 -16.51 -7.26
C LEU A 93 5.27 -17.52 -8.41
N LEU A 94 5.54 -18.79 -8.11
CA LEU A 94 5.58 -19.87 -9.08
C LEU A 94 4.89 -21.12 -8.50
N ALA A 95 4.16 -21.83 -9.33
CA ALA A 95 3.68 -23.17 -9.01
C ALA A 95 3.70 -24.05 -10.27
N PRO A 96 3.71 -25.38 -10.13
CA PRO A 96 3.52 -26.27 -11.25
C PRO A 96 2.17 -26.02 -11.91
N ASP A 97 2.12 -26.05 -13.24
CA ASP A 97 0.87 -25.97 -14.04
C ASP A 97 0.08 -24.63 -13.89
N GLU A 98 0.70 -23.58 -13.39
CA GLU A 98 0.11 -22.23 -13.34
C GLU A 98 0.17 -21.50 -14.70
N ASP A 99 -0.85 -20.71 -14.99
CA ASP A 99 -0.89 -19.76 -16.11
C ASP A 99 -1.28 -18.37 -15.57
N PRO A 100 -0.37 -17.37 -15.57
CA PRO A 100 1.00 -17.44 -16.11
C PRO A 100 1.93 -18.34 -15.27
N GLN A 101 2.97 -18.88 -15.90
CA GLN A 101 3.93 -19.76 -15.26
C GLN A 101 4.69 -19.11 -14.09
N ALA A 102 4.70 -17.80 -13.99
CA ALA A 102 5.24 -17.03 -12.89
C ALA A 102 4.52 -15.70 -12.77
N TRP A 103 4.15 -15.34 -11.56
CA TRP A 103 3.70 -13.99 -11.22
C TRP A 103 4.88 -13.18 -10.72
N GLN A 104 5.00 -11.95 -11.20
CA GLN A 104 6.02 -11.02 -10.77
C GLN A 104 5.38 -9.70 -10.35
N PHE A 105 5.68 -9.27 -9.13
CA PHE A 105 5.19 -8.00 -8.59
C PHE A 105 6.34 -7.15 -8.12
N ILE A 106 6.29 -5.87 -8.48
CA ILE A 106 7.20 -4.83 -8.02
C ILE A 106 6.48 -4.03 -6.95
N SER A 107 7.07 -3.92 -5.78
CA SER A 107 6.50 -3.23 -4.62
C SER A 107 7.23 -1.90 -4.37
N PRO A 108 6.50 -0.82 -4.07
CA PRO A 108 7.09 0.43 -3.63
C PRO A 108 7.54 0.40 -2.16
N HIS A 109 7.38 -0.73 -1.48
CA HIS A 109 7.77 -0.94 -0.09
C HIS A 109 8.87 -1.99 -0.01
N ASP A 110 9.76 -1.81 0.96
CA ASP A 110 10.78 -2.80 1.29
C ASP A 110 10.13 -4.12 1.70
N ILE A 111 10.69 -5.21 1.18
CA ILE A 111 10.22 -6.58 1.43
C ILE A 111 11.41 -7.39 1.92
N PRO A 112 11.31 -8.06 3.07
CA PRO A 112 12.41 -8.89 3.57
C PRO A 112 12.69 -10.07 2.64
N GLU A 113 13.99 -10.40 2.51
CA GLU A 113 14.45 -11.52 1.71
C GLU A 113 13.92 -12.84 2.25
N ARG A 114 13.26 -13.64 1.38
CA ARG A 114 12.62 -14.88 1.79
C ARG A 114 12.37 -15.83 0.63
N VAL A 115 12.52 -17.12 0.88
CA VAL A 115 12.07 -18.24 0.03
C VAL A 115 11.08 -19.07 0.84
N GLU A 116 9.86 -19.23 0.32
CA GLU A 116 8.85 -20.13 0.91
C GLU A 116 8.37 -21.14 -0.11
N ILE A 117 8.19 -22.37 0.35
CA ILE A 117 7.70 -23.49 -0.45
C ILE A 117 6.54 -24.13 0.35
N THR A 118 5.33 -23.92 -0.12
CA THR A 118 4.09 -24.31 0.59
C THR A 118 3.00 -24.75 -0.39
N THR A 119 1.76 -24.85 0.05
CA THR A 119 0.58 -25.09 -0.79
C THR A 119 -0.16 -23.82 -1.20
N THR A 120 0.27 -22.66 -0.70
CA THR A 120 -0.29 -21.35 -1.03
C THR A 120 0.85 -20.37 -1.29
N TYR A 121 0.59 -19.27 -2.00
CA TYR A 121 1.56 -18.19 -2.10
C TYR A 121 1.54 -17.30 -0.85
N LEU A 122 2.68 -16.72 -0.50
CA LEU A 122 2.72 -15.64 0.48
C LEU A 122 2.11 -14.37 -0.12
N THR A 123 0.88 -14.06 0.25
CA THR A 123 0.14 -12.94 -0.35
C THR A 123 0.06 -11.72 0.54
N ARG A 124 0.40 -11.83 1.83
CA ARG A 124 0.30 -10.74 2.82
C ARG A 124 0.96 -9.44 2.34
N ASN A 125 2.16 -9.51 1.79
CA ASN A 125 2.84 -8.32 1.28
C ASN A 125 2.10 -7.69 0.10
N LEU A 126 1.42 -8.48 -0.74
CA LEU A 126 0.57 -7.99 -1.82
C LEU A 126 -0.72 -7.37 -1.27
N VAL A 127 -1.32 -8.00 -0.26
CA VAL A 127 -2.49 -7.45 0.44
C VAL A 127 -2.12 -6.14 1.12
N ALA A 128 -1.00 -6.10 1.85
CA ALA A 128 -0.51 -4.88 2.48
C ALA A 128 -0.27 -3.77 1.45
N ALA A 129 0.45 -4.07 0.37
CA ALA A 129 0.70 -3.11 -0.71
C ALA A 129 -0.60 -2.61 -1.36
N HIS A 130 -1.59 -3.48 -1.58
CA HIS A 130 -2.90 -3.10 -2.11
C HIS A 130 -3.67 -2.18 -1.14
N LEU A 131 -3.66 -2.48 0.16
CA LEU A 131 -4.31 -1.67 1.19
C LEU A 131 -3.59 -0.32 1.39
N TYR A 132 -2.26 -0.27 1.24
CA TYR A 132 -1.49 0.97 1.27
C TYR A 132 -1.62 1.80 -0.01
N ALA A 133 -1.86 1.15 -1.14
CA ALA A 133 -2.06 1.80 -2.42
C ALA A 133 -3.40 2.54 -2.54
N ARG A 134 -4.01 2.96 -1.42
CA ARG A 134 -5.25 3.74 -1.47
C ARG A 134 -5.05 5.00 -2.28
N PRO A 135 -5.92 5.25 -3.25
CA PRO A 135 -5.80 6.45 -4.05
C PRO A 135 -6.19 7.70 -3.25
N TYR A 136 -5.57 8.81 -3.63
CA TYR A 136 -5.86 10.16 -3.11
C TYR A 136 -6.07 11.12 -4.27
N TRP A 137 -6.91 12.10 -4.09
CA TRP A 137 -6.82 13.31 -4.88
C TRP A 137 -5.68 14.18 -4.36
N VAL A 138 -4.85 14.70 -5.26
CA VAL A 138 -3.87 15.72 -4.97
C VAL A 138 -4.24 16.97 -5.76
N LEU A 139 -4.76 17.97 -5.06
CA LEU A 139 -5.11 19.25 -5.65
C LEU A 139 -3.94 20.22 -5.47
N VAL A 140 -3.32 20.60 -6.57
CA VAL A 140 -2.28 21.63 -6.63
C VAL A 140 -2.96 22.96 -6.94
N LEU A 141 -2.99 23.84 -5.93
CA LEU A 141 -3.50 25.20 -6.06
C LEU A 141 -2.37 26.17 -6.38
N ASP A 142 -2.45 26.81 -7.51
CA ASP A 142 -1.51 27.83 -7.91
C ASP A 142 -2.19 29.06 -8.54
N GLN A 143 -1.53 30.21 -8.52
CA GLN A 143 -2.07 31.47 -9.03
C GLN A 143 -2.19 31.53 -10.56
N GLU A 144 -1.40 30.74 -11.27
CA GLU A 144 -1.40 30.68 -12.73
C GLU A 144 -2.30 29.54 -13.25
N GLU A 145 -2.18 28.33 -12.64
CA GLU A 145 -2.93 27.16 -13.10
C GLU A 145 -3.02 26.11 -11.99
N SER A 146 -4.23 25.79 -11.53
CA SER A 146 -4.45 24.69 -10.58
C SER A 146 -4.66 23.39 -11.31
N ARG A 147 -4.06 22.30 -10.78
CA ARG A 147 -4.09 20.96 -11.36
C ARG A 147 -4.59 19.95 -10.36
N LEU A 148 -5.24 18.93 -10.88
CA LEU A 148 -5.69 17.78 -10.11
C LEU A 148 -4.91 16.54 -10.54
N TYR A 149 -4.43 15.77 -9.55
CA TYR A 149 -3.78 14.49 -9.78
C TYR A 149 -4.48 13.39 -9.01
N LEU A 150 -4.49 12.20 -9.58
CA LEU A 150 -4.78 10.96 -8.87
C LEU A 150 -3.44 10.40 -8.37
N ALA A 151 -3.23 10.41 -7.07
CA ALA A 151 -2.11 9.74 -6.44
C ALA A 151 -2.48 8.28 -6.15
N HIS A 152 -1.64 7.35 -6.57
CA HIS A 152 -1.80 5.93 -6.31
C HIS A 152 -0.42 5.30 -6.14
N ALA A 153 -0.18 4.61 -5.02
CA ALA A 153 1.11 3.96 -4.71
C ALA A 153 2.34 4.88 -4.91
N GLY A 154 2.22 6.15 -4.52
CA GLY A 154 3.31 7.13 -4.62
C GLY A 154 3.48 7.78 -6.00
N SER A 155 2.80 7.30 -7.02
CA SER A 155 2.81 7.90 -8.37
C SER A 155 1.64 8.86 -8.58
N LEU A 156 1.87 9.94 -9.33
CA LEU A 156 0.88 10.95 -9.68
C LEU A 156 0.47 10.83 -11.14
N THR A 157 -0.81 10.71 -11.40
CA THR A 157 -1.39 10.79 -12.75
C THR A 157 -2.23 12.05 -12.87
N GLU A 158 -1.88 12.94 -13.81
CA GLU A 158 -2.63 14.17 -14.03
C GLU A 158 -4.03 13.86 -14.57
N VAL A 159 -5.03 14.52 -13.98
CA VAL A 159 -6.43 14.39 -14.37
C VAL A 159 -6.83 15.59 -15.22
N THR A 160 -7.05 15.36 -16.51
CA THR A 160 -7.47 16.39 -17.48
C THR A 160 -8.99 16.41 -17.69
N ALA A 161 -9.75 15.78 -16.79
CA ALA A 161 -11.21 15.76 -16.76
C ALA A 161 -11.76 16.78 -15.74
N HIS A 162 -13.09 16.87 -15.63
CA HIS A 162 -13.82 17.71 -14.67
C HIS A 162 -13.51 19.21 -14.77
N GLY A 163 -12.86 19.65 -15.85
CA GLY A 163 -12.47 21.03 -16.10
C GLY A 163 -11.06 21.38 -15.59
N PHE A 164 -10.25 20.41 -15.21
CA PHE A 164 -8.81 20.61 -14.95
C PHE A 164 -8.00 20.48 -16.25
N PRO A 165 -6.86 21.21 -16.35
CA PRO A 165 -6.34 22.19 -15.43
C PRO A 165 -7.23 23.46 -15.36
N ALA A 166 -7.27 24.10 -14.19
CA ALA A 166 -8.08 25.29 -13.94
C ALA A 166 -7.22 26.55 -13.96
N LYS A 167 -7.57 27.50 -14.82
CA LYS A 167 -6.89 28.82 -14.89
C LYS A 167 -7.81 29.90 -14.32
N PRO A 168 -7.23 30.91 -13.63
CA PRO A 168 -8.03 32.06 -13.22
C PRO A 168 -8.55 32.84 -14.44
N GLN A 169 -9.73 33.40 -14.33
CA GLN A 169 -10.35 34.20 -15.41
C GLN A 169 -9.56 35.45 -15.72
N VAL A 170 -8.77 35.97 -14.79
CA VAL A 170 -7.91 37.15 -14.94
C VAL A 170 -6.46 36.71 -14.73
N PRO A 171 -5.57 36.91 -15.72
CA PRO A 171 -4.16 36.63 -15.57
C PRO A 171 -3.57 37.41 -14.38
N ASN A 172 -2.65 36.81 -13.65
CA ASN A 172 -1.95 37.40 -12.53
C ASN A 172 -2.86 37.82 -11.36
N LEU A 173 -3.32 36.86 -10.56
CA LEU A 173 -4.02 37.16 -9.30
C LEU A 173 -3.18 38.10 -8.38
N ALA A 174 -1.85 38.04 -8.49
CA ALA A 174 -0.92 38.89 -7.73
C ALA A 174 -0.93 40.35 -8.15
N ASP A 175 -1.11 40.64 -9.46
CA ASP A 175 -0.97 41.98 -10.06
C ASP A 175 -2.32 42.64 -10.35
N ALA A 176 -3.42 41.99 -9.97
CA ALA A 176 -4.75 42.55 -10.23
C ALA A 176 -4.94 43.90 -9.50
N LEU A 177 -4.93 44.96 -10.26
CA LEU A 177 -5.25 46.30 -9.77
C LEU A 177 -6.77 46.43 -9.60
N PRO A 178 -7.23 47.02 -8.48
CA PRO A 178 -8.65 47.30 -8.31
C PRO A 178 -9.12 48.27 -9.41
N GLY A 179 -10.25 47.92 -10.04
CA GLY A 179 -10.92 48.86 -10.93
C GLY A 179 -11.49 50.06 -10.16
N PRO A 180 -11.97 51.10 -10.86
CA PRO A 180 -12.48 52.35 -10.24
C PRO A 180 -13.57 52.15 -9.14
N ALA A 181 -14.26 51.03 -9.21
CA ALA A 181 -15.35 50.70 -8.24
C ALA A 181 -14.82 50.23 -6.87
N TYR A 182 -13.56 49.85 -6.71
CA TYR A 182 -13.00 49.30 -5.47
C TYR A 182 -12.09 50.30 -4.72
N GLY A 183 -11.91 51.50 -5.22
CA GLY A 183 -11.07 52.51 -4.56
C GLY A 183 -9.63 52.07 -4.39
N THR A 184 -9.04 52.33 -3.23
CA THR A 184 -7.62 52.03 -2.88
C THR A 184 -7.45 50.73 -2.11
N ASP A 185 -8.51 49.95 -1.83
CA ASP A 185 -8.42 48.70 -1.09
C ASP A 185 -7.92 47.53 -1.96
N ARG A 186 -6.61 47.50 -2.14
CA ARG A 186 -5.93 46.43 -2.88
C ARG A 186 -6.02 45.08 -2.19
N THR A 187 -6.01 45.05 -0.88
CA THR A 187 -6.03 43.83 -0.09
C THR A 187 -7.39 43.13 -0.17
N GLY A 188 -8.46 43.88 0.01
CA GLY A 188 -9.82 43.34 -0.12
C GLY A 188 -10.13 42.86 -1.54
N TYR A 189 -9.68 43.64 -2.57
CA TYR A 189 -9.83 43.25 -3.96
C TYR A 189 -9.09 41.94 -4.31
N ARG A 190 -7.84 41.79 -3.85
CA ARG A 190 -7.06 40.57 -4.03
C ARG A 190 -7.73 39.39 -3.34
N ALA A 191 -8.18 39.53 -2.07
CA ALA A 191 -8.86 38.50 -1.34
C ALA A 191 -10.15 38.03 -2.04
N ALA A 192 -10.92 38.97 -2.60
CA ALA A 192 -12.13 38.65 -3.37
C ALA A 192 -11.80 37.85 -4.65
N ARG A 193 -10.73 38.20 -5.35
CA ARG A 193 -10.27 37.51 -6.58
C ARG A 193 -9.76 36.09 -6.26
N VAL A 194 -8.96 35.94 -5.21
CA VAL A 194 -8.51 34.61 -4.71
C VAL A 194 -9.73 33.78 -4.35
N GLY A 195 -10.69 34.36 -3.62
CA GLY A 195 -11.93 33.67 -3.24
C GLY A 195 -12.73 33.19 -4.44
N GLN A 196 -12.90 34.03 -5.47
CA GLN A 196 -13.60 33.66 -6.70
C GLN A 196 -12.88 32.49 -7.42
N TYR A 197 -11.57 32.60 -7.59
CA TYR A 197 -10.79 31.56 -8.25
C TYR A 197 -10.84 30.22 -7.48
N VAL A 198 -10.69 30.25 -6.16
CA VAL A 198 -10.80 29.05 -5.31
C VAL A 198 -12.20 28.45 -5.40
N SER A 199 -13.25 29.26 -5.50
CA SER A 199 -14.62 28.77 -5.72
C SER A 199 -14.77 28.05 -7.07
N ASP A 200 -14.19 28.58 -8.13
CA ASP A 200 -14.19 27.95 -9.46
C ASP A 200 -13.44 26.61 -9.44
N VAL A 201 -12.32 26.53 -8.70
CA VAL A 201 -11.56 25.28 -8.53
C VAL A 201 -12.37 24.27 -7.70
N GLU A 202 -13.04 24.74 -6.64
CA GLU A 202 -13.91 23.89 -5.80
C GLU A 202 -15.05 23.25 -6.59
N GLU A 203 -15.71 23.98 -7.48
CA GLU A 203 -16.76 23.42 -8.33
C GLU A 203 -16.26 22.29 -9.24
N ARG A 204 -15.02 22.41 -9.73
CA ARG A 204 -14.37 21.37 -10.54
C ARG A 204 -14.00 20.16 -9.69
N LEU A 205 -13.42 20.40 -8.51
CA LEU A 205 -13.10 19.35 -7.56
C LEU A 205 -14.37 18.59 -7.13
N ALA A 206 -15.49 19.29 -6.91
CA ALA A 206 -16.75 18.66 -6.53
C ALA A 206 -17.24 17.63 -7.56
N ARG A 207 -17.00 17.87 -8.85
CA ARG A 207 -17.33 16.89 -9.91
C ARG A 207 -16.43 15.64 -9.80
N ALA A 208 -15.13 15.84 -9.57
CA ALA A 208 -14.21 14.71 -9.36
C ALA A 208 -14.55 13.91 -8.09
N MET A 209 -14.91 14.60 -7.00
CA MET A 209 -15.34 13.95 -5.75
C MET A 209 -16.68 13.22 -5.89
N THR A 210 -17.57 13.65 -6.78
CA THR A 210 -18.81 12.95 -7.08
C THR A 210 -18.54 11.64 -7.80
N ASP A 211 -17.60 11.62 -8.73
CA ASP A 211 -17.23 10.40 -9.45
C ASP A 211 -16.44 9.43 -8.57
N ARG A 212 -15.51 9.96 -7.76
CA ARG A 212 -14.68 9.17 -6.85
C ARG A 212 -14.46 9.94 -5.56
N ASN A 213 -15.18 9.53 -4.51
CA ASN A 213 -15.03 10.12 -3.17
C ASN A 213 -13.74 9.62 -2.50
N LEU A 214 -12.62 10.29 -2.80
CA LEU A 214 -11.30 9.95 -2.26
C LEU A 214 -10.82 11.02 -1.27
N PRO A 215 -9.95 10.65 -0.32
CA PRO A 215 -9.27 11.63 0.52
C PRO A 215 -8.46 12.62 -0.32
N LEU A 216 -8.33 13.84 0.17
CA LEU A 216 -7.68 14.95 -0.52
C LEU A 216 -6.34 15.29 0.13
N VAL A 217 -5.31 15.48 -0.68
CA VAL A 217 -4.05 16.14 -0.30
C VAL A 217 -4.01 17.50 -1.00
N LEU A 218 -3.76 18.54 -0.22
CA LEU A 218 -3.78 19.91 -0.71
C LEU A 218 -2.36 20.47 -0.83
N VAL A 219 -1.98 20.94 -2.01
CA VAL A 219 -0.67 21.54 -2.30
C VAL A 219 -0.88 22.96 -2.77
N GLY A 220 -0.13 23.92 -2.23
CA GLY A 220 -0.21 25.30 -2.69
C GLY A 220 0.40 26.29 -1.72
N SER A 221 0.35 27.57 -2.07
CA SER A 221 0.77 28.62 -1.14
C SER A 221 -0.19 28.73 0.05
N PRO A 222 0.29 29.18 1.23
CA PRO A 222 -0.56 29.36 2.42
C PRO A 222 -1.78 30.25 2.19
N GLU A 223 -1.70 31.22 1.28
CA GLU A 223 -2.82 32.08 0.91
C GLU A 223 -3.94 31.28 0.24
N LEU A 224 -3.61 30.46 -0.75
CA LEU A 224 -4.57 29.66 -1.51
C LEU A 224 -5.15 28.50 -0.69
N THR A 225 -4.29 27.79 0.06
CA THR A 225 -4.72 26.66 0.90
C THR A 225 -5.63 27.14 2.04
N THR A 226 -5.33 28.30 2.64
CA THR A 226 -6.20 28.93 3.66
C THR A 226 -7.54 29.38 3.06
N ALA A 227 -7.53 29.96 1.86
CA ALA A 227 -8.77 30.36 1.17
C ALA A 227 -9.61 29.11 0.83
N PHE A 228 -8.98 28.03 0.35
CA PHE A 228 -9.66 26.76 0.11
C PHE A 228 -10.30 26.20 1.38
N GLY A 229 -9.59 26.15 2.49
CA GLY A 229 -10.11 25.67 3.76
C GLY A 229 -11.33 26.44 4.27
N LYS A 230 -11.48 27.74 3.90
CA LYS A 230 -12.63 28.57 4.27
C LYS A 230 -13.84 28.42 3.32
N ILE A 231 -13.59 28.12 2.04
CA ILE A 231 -14.60 28.16 0.97
C ILE A 231 -15.08 26.75 0.63
N SER A 232 -14.18 25.78 0.64
CA SER A 232 -14.47 24.43 0.16
C SER A 232 -15.35 23.64 1.13
N ARG A 233 -16.41 23.06 0.60
CA ARG A 233 -17.20 22.03 1.29
C ARG A 233 -16.48 20.70 1.44
N HIS A 234 -15.42 20.49 0.65
CA HIS A 234 -14.56 19.30 0.70
C HIS A 234 -13.31 19.50 1.58
N ALA A 235 -13.18 20.62 2.28
CA ALA A 235 -12.06 20.88 3.19
C ALA A 235 -11.91 19.76 4.25
N GLY A 236 -13.02 19.17 4.71
CA GLY A 236 -13.02 18.04 5.65
C GLY A 236 -12.51 16.71 5.07
N ALA A 237 -12.40 16.59 3.75
CA ALA A 237 -11.76 15.44 3.11
C ALA A 237 -10.22 15.55 3.04
N THR A 238 -9.67 16.72 3.42
CA THR A 238 -8.21 16.96 3.40
C THR A 238 -7.53 16.17 4.54
N VAL A 239 -6.67 15.25 4.15
CA VAL A 239 -5.92 14.37 5.07
C VAL A 239 -4.44 14.71 5.15
N GLY A 240 -3.96 15.63 4.31
CA GLY A 240 -2.58 16.10 4.32
C GLY A 240 -2.40 17.33 3.45
N GLY A 241 -1.29 18.03 3.62
CA GLY A 241 -0.97 19.22 2.84
C GLY A 241 0.52 19.48 2.70
N LEU A 242 0.86 20.21 1.65
CA LEU A 242 2.21 20.66 1.37
C LEU A 242 2.19 22.14 1.00
N ASP A 243 2.85 22.97 1.81
CA ASP A 243 3.07 24.36 1.47
C ASP A 243 4.15 24.47 0.38
N LEU A 244 3.70 24.83 -0.82
CA LEU A 244 4.56 24.93 -1.99
C LEU A 244 4.08 26.06 -2.90
N THR A 245 4.91 27.10 -3.07
CA THR A 245 4.66 28.18 -4.02
C THR A 245 5.27 27.84 -5.36
N GLY A 246 4.56 28.12 -6.47
CA GLY A 246 5.04 27.79 -7.82
C GLY A 246 5.02 26.28 -8.09
N ALA A 247 4.07 25.59 -7.51
CA ALA A 247 3.95 24.14 -7.63
C ALA A 247 3.70 23.66 -9.06
N GLU A 248 3.08 24.51 -9.89
CA GLU A 248 2.81 24.28 -11.33
C GLU A 248 4.10 24.16 -12.17
N LYS A 249 5.23 24.71 -11.68
CA LYS A 249 6.54 24.69 -12.36
C LYS A 249 7.30 23.39 -12.12
N HIS A 250 6.82 22.55 -11.20
CA HIS A 250 7.48 21.29 -10.89
C HIS A 250 7.03 20.20 -11.85
N ALA A 251 8.00 19.46 -12.40
CA ALA A 251 7.70 18.23 -13.11
C ALA A 251 7.10 17.18 -12.13
N VAL A 252 6.24 16.31 -12.64
CA VAL A 252 5.55 15.29 -11.83
C VAL A 252 6.50 14.50 -10.91
N PRO A 253 7.68 14.01 -11.36
CA PRO A 253 8.60 13.28 -10.46
C PRO A 253 9.15 14.14 -9.31
N GLN A 254 9.29 15.45 -9.50
CA GLN A 254 9.73 16.35 -8.43
C GLN A 254 8.62 16.57 -7.40
N LEU A 255 7.38 16.65 -7.86
CA LEU A 255 6.21 16.75 -6.98
C LEU A 255 6.00 15.47 -6.18
N GLU A 256 6.14 14.30 -6.80
CA GLU A 256 6.10 13.00 -6.15
C GLU A 256 7.11 12.91 -4.98
N LYS A 257 8.37 13.27 -5.25
CA LYS A 257 9.42 13.29 -4.22
C LYS A 257 9.11 14.24 -3.06
N ARG A 258 8.48 15.39 -3.33
CA ARG A 258 8.09 16.35 -2.29
C ARG A 258 6.88 15.90 -1.47
N LEU A 259 6.00 15.10 -2.07
CA LEU A 259 4.81 14.54 -1.43
C LEU A 259 5.09 13.27 -0.62
N GLU A 260 6.21 12.60 -0.82
CA GLU A 260 6.58 11.40 -0.07
C GLU A 260 6.50 11.56 1.46
N PRO A 261 7.05 12.63 2.08
CA PRO A 261 6.89 12.88 3.51
C PRO A 261 5.42 13.08 3.94
N VAL A 262 4.60 13.69 3.07
CA VAL A 262 3.16 13.90 3.35
C VAL A 262 2.44 12.56 3.38
N PHE A 263 2.67 11.70 2.40
CA PHE A 263 2.06 10.36 2.36
C PHE A 263 2.54 9.48 3.51
N ARG A 264 3.81 9.57 3.90
CA ARG A 264 4.33 8.88 5.10
C ARG A 264 3.59 9.33 6.34
N LYS A 265 3.47 10.65 6.56
CA LYS A 265 2.71 11.18 7.70
C LYS A 265 1.25 10.73 7.71
N ILE A 266 0.59 10.69 6.57
CA ILE A 266 -0.80 10.19 6.46
C ILE A 266 -0.88 8.72 6.91
N ARG A 267 0.12 7.89 6.58
CA ARG A 267 0.18 6.49 7.05
C ARG A 267 0.37 6.41 8.56
N GLU A 268 1.30 7.21 9.10
CA GLU A 268 1.54 7.30 10.56
C GLU A 268 0.28 7.74 11.32
N ASP A 269 -0.39 8.79 10.86
CA ASP A 269 -1.63 9.30 11.47
C ASP A 269 -2.74 8.24 11.43
N ARG A 270 -2.84 7.45 10.36
CA ARG A 270 -3.77 6.31 10.28
C ARG A 270 -3.42 5.19 11.25
N ALA A 271 -2.14 4.87 11.42
CA ALA A 271 -1.70 3.88 12.39
C ALA A 271 -2.04 4.33 13.82
N GLN A 272 -1.84 5.61 14.14
CA GLN A 272 -2.24 6.18 15.44
C GLN A 272 -3.76 6.12 15.64
N GLN A 273 -4.55 6.44 14.62
CA GLN A 273 -6.01 6.33 14.69
C GLN A 273 -6.46 4.88 14.92
N ALA A 274 -5.84 3.93 14.22
CA ALA A 274 -6.15 2.52 14.40
C ALA A 274 -5.87 2.06 15.84
N ARG A 275 -4.79 2.55 16.46
CA ARG A 275 -4.48 2.29 17.88
C ARG A 275 -5.55 2.91 18.80
N ALA A 276 -5.96 4.14 18.54
CA ALA A 276 -7.02 4.79 19.31
C ALA A 276 -8.37 4.03 19.20
N ASP A 277 -8.68 3.47 18.03
CA ASP A 277 -9.85 2.62 17.81
C ASP A 277 -9.79 1.33 18.66
N LEU A 278 -8.59 0.70 18.77
CA LEU A 278 -8.37 -0.45 19.65
C LEU A 278 -8.53 -0.09 21.13
N ASP A 279 -7.99 1.03 21.57
CA ASP A 279 -8.12 1.48 22.97
C ASP A 279 -9.57 1.75 23.33
N ALA A 280 -10.32 2.36 22.41
CA ALA A 280 -11.76 2.54 22.58
C ALA A 280 -12.53 1.20 22.63
N ALA A 281 -12.13 0.21 21.82
CA ALA A 281 -12.71 -1.12 21.85
C ALA A 281 -12.38 -1.86 23.16
N ARG A 282 -11.15 -1.70 23.68
CA ARG A 282 -10.74 -2.25 24.98
C ARG A 282 -11.66 -1.73 26.10
N GLY A 283 -11.97 -0.44 26.10
CA GLY A 283 -12.91 0.17 27.06
C GLY A 283 -14.32 -0.41 27.00
N ARG A 284 -14.75 -0.90 25.83
CA ARG A 284 -16.06 -1.54 25.61
C ARG A 284 -16.06 -3.05 25.76
N LYS A 285 -14.93 -3.66 26.11
CA LYS A 285 -14.72 -5.13 26.15
C LYS A 285 -14.93 -5.81 24.78
N ALA A 286 -14.78 -5.08 23.70
CA ALA A 286 -14.88 -5.55 22.32
C ALA A 286 -13.48 -5.63 21.67
N TYR A 287 -12.49 -6.10 22.40
CA TYR A 287 -11.08 -6.15 22.05
C TYR A 287 -10.53 -7.54 22.24
N VAL A 288 -9.67 -7.97 21.32
CA VAL A 288 -8.89 -9.19 21.37
C VAL A 288 -7.43 -8.91 21.03
N ALA A 289 -6.50 -9.66 21.60
CA ALA A 289 -5.07 -9.49 21.37
C ALA A 289 -4.32 -10.81 21.41
N GLY A 290 -3.22 -10.84 20.66
CA GLY A 290 -2.40 -12.02 20.49
C GLY A 290 -2.94 -12.95 19.41
N LEU A 291 -2.01 -13.68 18.79
CA LEU A 291 -2.26 -14.41 17.55
C LEU A 291 -3.37 -15.47 17.71
N ALA A 292 -3.37 -16.23 18.78
CA ALA A 292 -4.33 -17.31 18.98
C ALA A 292 -5.77 -16.79 19.20
N GLU A 293 -5.95 -15.72 19.97
CA GLU A 293 -7.27 -15.16 20.23
C GLU A 293 -7.84 -14.44 18.99
N VAL A 294 -6.99 -13.71 18.26
CA VAL A 294 -7.37 -13.08 17.01
C VAL A 294 -7.74 -14.14 15.97
N TRP A 295 -6.96 -15.22 15.87
CA TRP A 295 -7.24 -16.36 15.00
C TRP A 295 -8.63 -16.93 15.27
N ASN A 296 -8.91 -17.35 16.52
CA ASN A 296 -10.21 -17.90 16.89
C ASN A 296 -11.35 -16.93 16.57
N THR A 297 -11.14 -15.64 16.85
CA THR A 297 -12.15 -14.61 16.58
C THR A 297 -12.45 -14.44 15.10
N VAL A 298 -11.43 -14.56 14.23
CA VAL A 298 -11.58 -14.52 12.77
C VAL A 298 -12.31 -15.77 12.28
N MET A 299 -11.90 -16.96 12.74
CA MET A 299 -12.54 -18.24 12.36
C MET A 299 -14.01 -18.29 12.78
N ASP A 300 -14.36 -17.68 13.91
CA ASP A 300 -15.73 -17.53 14.39
C ASP A 300 -16.54 -16.44 13.68
N HIS A 301 -15.96 -15.74 12.69
CA HIS A 301 -16.56 -14.59 11.99
C HIS A 301 -16.97 -13.42 12.91
N ARG A 302 -16.33 -13.28 14.06
CA ARG A 302 -16.64 -12.27 15.09
C ARG A 302 -15.76 -11.03 14.99
N ALA A 303 -14.66 -11.07 14.23
CA ALA A 303 -13.77 -9.94 14.05
C ALA A 303 -14.41 -8.86 13.16
N ALA A 304 -14.38 -7.60 13.61
CA ALA A 304 -14.73 -6.43 12.80
C ALA A 304 -13.50 -5.84 12.12
N LEU A 305 -12.40 -5.75 12.86
CA LEU A 305 -11.13 -5.20 12.41
C LEU A 305 -10.00 -6.03 13.00
N VAL A 306 -8.98 -6.31 12.18
CA VAL A 306 -7.72 -6.90 12.62
C VAL A 306 -6.60 -5.95 12.24
N LEU A 307 -5.77 -5.58 13.22
CA LEU A 307 -4.52 -4.83 13.04
C LEU A 307 -3.35 -5.80 13.14
N VAL A 308 -2.45 -5.75 12.18
CA VAL A 308 -1.28 -6.63 12.09
C VAL A 308 -0.03 -5.78 11.88
N GLU A 309 1.00 -5.95 12.69
CA GLU A 309 2.30 -5.35 12.41
C GLU A 309 2.94 -5.97 11.18
N GLU A 310 3.57 -5.13 10.35
CA GLU A 310 4.10 -5.53 9.03
C GLU A 310 5.13 -6.66 9.12
N GLY A 311 5.98 -6.61 10.14
CA GLY A 311 7.00 -7.62 10.41
C GLY A 311 6.54 -8.82 11.22
N LEU A 312 5.29 -8.85 11.71
CA LEU A 312 4.80 -9.96 12.53
C LEU A 312 4.81 -11.27 11.72
N ARG A 313 5.44 -12.28 12.28
CA ARG A 313 5.50 -13.64 11.74
C ARG A 313 5.39 -14.65 12.85
N ALA A 314 4.79 -15.75 12.54
CA ALA A 314 4.73 -16.90 13.45
C ALA A 314 4.56 -18.18 12.62
N ALA A 315 5.29 -19.21 13.00
CA ALA A 315 5.00 -20.55 12.51
C ALA A 315 3.91 -21.19 13.34
N GLY A 316 3.06 -21.98 12.71
CA GLY A 316 1.96 -22.63 13.42
C GLY A 316 1.17 -23.59 12.53
N ARG A 317 0.23 -24.28 13.15
CA ARG A 317 -0.73 -25.12 12.44
C ARG A 317 -2.11 -24.95 13.05
N ALA A 318 -3.13 -25.02 12.24
CA ALA A 318 -4.51 -25.17 12.69
C ALA A 318 -4.85 -26.65 12.81
N ASP A 319 -5.51 -27.05 13.89
CA ASP A 319 -6.05 -28.42 14.03
C ASP A 319 -7.40 -28.57 13.32
N GLU A 320 -7.98 -29.77 13.38
CA GLU A 320 -9.28 -30.08 12.77
C GLU A 320 -10.44 -29.23 13.32
N ASN A 321 -10.29 -28.65 14.50
CA ASN A 321 -11.25 -27.73 15.12
C ASN A 321 -10.92 -26.25 14.85
N HIS A 322 -10.01 -25.97 13.92
CA HIS A 322 -9.49 -24.64 13.61
C HIS A 322 -8.79 -23.95 14.79
N GLN A 323 -8.32 -24.70 15.81
CA GLN A 323 -7.53 -24.11 16.89
C GLN A 323 -6.08 -23.93 16.45
N LEU A 324 -5.55 -22.74 16.68
CA LEU A 324 -4.18 -22.41 16.34
C LEU A 324 -3.19 -22.93 17.39
N HIS A 325 -2.21 -23.68 16.92
CA HIS A 325 -1.03 -24.09 17.68
C HIS A 325 0.20 -23.38 17.11
N VAL A 326 0.70 -22.38 17.82
CA VAL A 326 1.95 -21.70 17.47
C VAL A 326 3.13 -22.63 17.76
N VAL A 327 4.05 -22.75 16.81
CA VAL A 327 5.24 -23.61 16.90
C VAL A 327 6.47 -22.73 16.79
N ASP A 328 7.43 -22.93 17.67
CA ASP A 328 8.73 -22.27 17.57
C ASP A 328 9.59 -23.04 16.56
N VAL A 329 9.89 -22.42 15.45
CA VAL A 329 10.77 -22.97 14.40
C VAL A 329 12.03 -22.10 14.36
N PRO A 330 13.21 -22.66 14.72
CA PRO A 330 14.45 -21.91 14.67
C PRO A 330 14.76 -21.39 13.26
N GLU A 331 15.37 -20.23 13.18
CA GLU A 331 15.73 -19.62 11.90
C GLU A 331 16.69 -20.53 11.10
N GLY A 332 16.31 -20.85 9.87
CA GLY A 332 17.07 -21.71 8.98
C GLY A 332 16.79 -23.22 9.11
N GLU A 333 15.96 -23.63 10.06
CA GLU A 333 15.50 -25.02 10.14
C GLU A 333 14.19 -25.22 9.35
N PRO A 334 13.98 -26.41 8.74
CA PRO A 334 12.73 -26.73 8.09
C PRO A 334 11.60 -26.82 9.12
N ALA A 335 10.42 -26.30 8.77
CA ALA A 335 9.26 -26.46 9.63
C ALA A 335 8.86 -27.95 9.74
N PRO A 336 8.38 -28.40 10.91
CA PRO A 336 7.82 -29.73 11.04
C PRO A 336 6.64 -29.98 10.10
N GLU A 337 6.36 -31.24 9.78
CA GLU A 337 5.24 -31.62 8.92
C GLU A 337 3.91 -31.02 9.40
N GLY A 338 3.16 -30.41 8.49
CA GLY A 338 1.88 -29.75 8.76
C GLY A 338 1.99 -28.40 9.49
N VAL A 339 3.19 -27.86 9.68
CA VAL A 339 3.42 -26.52 10.26
C VAL A 339 3.66 -25.51 9.14
N GLU A 340 2.81 -24.48 9.07
CA GLU A 340 3.02 -23.33 8.20
C GLU A 340 4.09 -22.40 8.80
N THR A 341 5.04 -21.98 8.00
CA THR A 341 6.14 -21.08 8.40
C THR A 341 5.67 -19.64 8.67
N ASP A 342 4.50 -19.27 8.13
CA ASP A 342 3.86 -17.98 8.38
C ASP A 342 2.34 -18.09 8.44
N ILE A 343 1.85 -18.59 9.56
CA ILE A 343 0.40 -18.73 9.81
C ILE A 343 -0.32 -17.38 9.87
N VAL A 344 0.43 -16.25 9.99
CA VAL A 344 -0.15 -14.91 9.93
C VAL A 344 -0.65 -14.58 8.52
N ASP A 345 -0.02 -15.12 7.47
CA ASP A 345 -0.52 -14.98 6.09
C ASP A 345 -1.91 -15.64 5.96
N SER A 346 -2.05 -16.88 6.43
CA SER A 346 -3.33 -17.61 6.45
C SER A 346 -4.40 -16.92 7.29
N LEU A 347 -4.00 -16.29 8.42
CA LEU A 347 -4.92 -15.49 9.23
C LEU A 347 -5.45 -14.27 8.46
N VAL A 348 -4.57 -13.55 7.79
CA VAL A 348 -4.96 -12.39 6.98
C VAL A 348 -5.91 -12.79 5.84
N GLU A 349 -5.63 -13.91 5.19
CA GLU A 349 -6.50 -14.47 4.14
C GLU A 349 -7.88 -14.83 4.69
N ALA A 350 -7.93 -15.57 5.80
CA ALA A 350 -9.18 -15.94 6.47
C ALA A 350 -9.99 -14.71 6.91
N ALA A 351 -9.32 -13.68 7.44
CA ALA A 351 -9.97 -12.43 7.82
C ALA A 351 -10.62 -11.72 6.63
N LEU A 352 -9.92 -11.66 5.49
CA LEU A 352 -10.46 -11.07 4.26
C LEU A 352 -11.65 -11.88 3.70
N ASP A 353 -11.58 -13.21 3.76
CA ASP A 353 -12.67 -14.09 3.32
C ASP A 353 -13.90 -14.02 4.24
N ALA A 354 -13.68 -13.64 5.50
CA ALA A 354 -14.73 -13.37 6.48
C ALA A 354 -15.28 -11.92 6.44
N ASP A 355 -14.96 -11.14 5.40
CA ASP A 355 -15.29 -9.70 5.30
C ASP A 355 -14.86 -8.89 6.54
N THR A 356 -13.73 -9.28 7.16
CA THR A 356 -13.11 -8.55 8.25
C THR A 356 -12.18 -7.47 7.68
N GLU A 357 -12.27 -6.26 8.21
CA GLU A 357 -11.32 -5.22 7.82
C GLU A 357 -9.92 -5.57 8.36
N VAL A 358 -8.92 -5.59 7.48
CA VAL A 358 -7.53 -5.79 7.85
C VAL A 358 -6.76 -4.48 7.62
N ARG A 359 -5.96 -4.07 8.59
CA ARG A 359 -5.03 -2.94 8.46
C ARG A 359 -3.65 -3.37 8.92
N PHE A 360 -2.66 -3.09 8.10
CA PHE A 360 -1.26 -3.22 8.51
C PHE A 360 -0.80 -1.94 9.19
N VAL A 361 0.07 -2.10 10.17
CA VAL A 361 0.66 -0.99 10.92
C VAL A 361 2.17 -1.20 11.05
N PRO A 362 2.97 -0.13 11.18
CA PRO A 362 4.40 -0.25 11.41
C PRO A 362 4.71 -1.08 12.66
N ASP A 363 5.84 -1.78 12.64
CA ASP A 363 6.33 -2.56 13.77
C ASP A 363 6.48 -1.69 15.02
N GLY A 364 6.15 -2.24 16.18
CA GLY A 364 6.13 -1.52 17.45
C GLY A 364 4.87 -0.66 17.68
N THR A 365 3.90 -0.68 16.78
CA THR A 365 2.60 0.00 16.98
C THR A 365 1.75 -0.71 18.02
N LEU A 366 1.88 -2.04 18.15
CA LEU A 366 1.07 -2.93 19.00
C LEU A 366 1.89 -3.67 20.07
N PRO A 367 2.69 -2.96 20.91
CA PRO A 367 3.64 -3.62 21.83
C PRO A 367 2.94 -4.52 22.86
N ASP A 368 1.74 -4.14 23.32
CA ASP A 368 0.98 -4.88 24.33
C ASP A 368 0.22 -6.09 23.75
N SER A 369 0.30 -6.31 22.46
CA SER A 369 -0.54 -7.29 21.73
C SER A 369 0.28 -8.28 20.91
N VAL A 370 1.59 -8.29 21.13
CA VAL A 370 2.53 -9.15 20.38
C VAL A 370 2.35 -8.99 18.86
N GLY A 371 2.20 -7.74 18.41
CA GLY A 371 2.12 -7.36 16.99
C GLY A 371 0.78 -7.63 16.31
N ILE A 372 -0.26 -8.11 17.03
CA ILE A 372 -1.58 -8.33 16.44
C ILE A 372 -2.71 -8.13 17.46
N ALA A 373 -3.74 -7.41 17.02
CA ALA A 373 -4.94 -7.17 17.82
C ALA A 373 -6.17 -7.00 16.91
N GLY A 374 -7.36 -7.12 17.50
CA GLY A 374 -8.59 -6.93 16.77
C GLY A 374 -9.71 -6.33 17.59
N THR A 375 -10.77 -5.93 16.90
CA THR A 375 -12.04 -5.52 17.51
C THR A 375 -13.15 -6.48 17.12
N LEU A 376 -14.10 -6.66 18.02
CA LEU A 376 -15.27 -7.50 17.81
C LEU A 376 -16.39 -6.73 17.12
N ARG A 377 -17.23 -7.45 16.37
CA ARG A 377 -18.43 -6.90 15.73
C ARG A 377 -19.54 -6.57 16.75
N TYR A 378 -19.57 -7.31 17.89
CA TYR A 378 -20.57 -7.21 18.96
C TYR A 378 -20.04 -7.73 20.29
#